data_ecaa9ecabb554e2d69191ea89109e50e
#
_entry.id   ecaa9ecabb554e2d69191ea89109e50e
#
_cell.length_a   1.000
_cell.length_b   1.000
_cell.length_c   1.000
_cell.angle_alpha   90.00
_cell.angle_beta   90.00
_cell.angle_gamma   90.00
#
_symmetry.space_group_name_H-M   'P 1'
#
loop_
_entity.id
_entity.type
_entity.pdbx_description
1 polymer ?
#
loop_
_entity_poly.entity_id
_entity_poly.type
_entity_poly.pdbx_seq_one_letter_code
_entity_poly.pdbx_strand_id
1 'polypeptide(L)'
;MDIPQNILNKFIIRKDYLEWIGSETAIFAYLDLTNIFHWQETLGWKFKIEDMIEQLFTFPSIKEVKVYYGKNERDLKNSESFHNRIKKTGAILKTKPMKFIPKTIQEGMFFQRKTLTLFDGAVKNKIGELIDELQKSGVLIKEPKCNFDVEMTMDMLDDTDKLTAVLLFSGDSDMCAPLERLKIKEKHIGIVGVRGKVAKELHDIKNKYIDFGKFYTGKREYIKSENPALGGTA
;
A
#
# COMPACT_ATOMS: atom_id res chain seq x y z
N MET A 1 -14.06 -37.64 4.05
CA MET A 1 -12.80 -36.87 4.22
C MET A 1 -13.17 -35.50 4.74
N ASP A 2 -12.92 -35.24 6.01
CA ASP A 2 -13.20 -33.93 6.60
C ASP A 2 -12.16 -32.93 6.13
N ILE A 3 -12.62 -31.88 5.49
CA ILE A 3 -11.73 -30.78 5.08
C ILE A 3 -11.31 -30.04 6.36
N PRO A 4 -10.00 -29.86 6.62
CA PRO A 4 -9.56 -29.15 7.80
C PRO A 4 -10.18 -27.75 7.91
N GLN A 5 -10.62 -27.37 9.10
CA GLN A 5 -11.36 -26.13 9.38
C GLN A 5 -10.62 -24.86 8.90
N ASN A 6 -9.27 -24.86 8.93
CA ASN A 6 -8.43 -23.77 8.42
C ASN A 6 -8.51 -23.62 6.90
N ILE A 7 -8.72 -24.72 6.16
CA ILE A 7 -8.92 -24.71 4.71
C ILE A 7 -10.35 -24.24 4.42
N LEU A 8 -11.35 -24.75 5.15
CA LEU A 8 -12.73 -24.33 5.04
C LEU A 8 -12.89 -22.82 5.29
N ASN A 9 -12.26 -22.30 6.33
CA ASN A 9 -12.27 -20.88 6.66
C ASN A 9 -11.60 -20.01 5.56
N LYS A 10 -10.53 -20.50 4.93
CA LYS A 10 -9.92 -19.82 3.77
C LYS A 10 -10.86 -19.77 2.57
N PHE A 11 -11.62 -20.84 2.31
CA PHE A 11 -12.60 -20.89 1.24
C PHE A 11 -13.80 -19.96 1.51
N ILE A 12 -14.34 -19.96 2.74
CA ILE A 12 -15.47 -19.10 3.13
C ILE A 12 -15.11 -17.62 3.01
N ILE A 13 -13.94 -17.21 3.50
CA ILE A 13 -13.51 -15.80 3.43
C ILE A 13 -13.23 -15.36 1.98
N ARG A 14 -12.74 -16.27 1.14
CA ARG A 14 -12.53 -16.00 -0.29
C ARG A 14 -13.85 -15.88 -1.04
N LYS A 15 -14.85 -16.69 -0.68
CA LYS A 15 -16.18 -16.65 -1.25
C LYS A 15 -16.86 -15.30 -1.03
N ASP A 16 -16.75 -14.76 0.18
CA ASP A 16 -17.42 -13.53 0.60
C ASP A 16 -17.02 -12.27 -0.21
N TYR A 17 -15.73 -12.05 -0.49
CA TYR A 17 -15.33 -10.90 -1.32
C TYR A 17 -15.51 -11.17 -2.82
N LEU A 18 -15.42 -12.42 -3.26
CA LEU A 18 -15.72 -12.80 -4.64
C LEU A 18 -17.19 -12.58 -4.96
N GLU A 19 -18.10 -12.89 -4.04
CA GLU A 19 -19.53 -12.61 -4.17
C GLU A 19 -19.79 -11.11 -4.28
N TRP A 20 -19.13 -10.28 -3.42
CA TRP A 20 -19.26 -8.83 -3.50
C TRP A 20 -18.74 -8.26 -4.81
N ILE A 21 -17.53 -8.67 -5.25
CA ILE A 21 -17.00 -8.24 -6.55
C ILE A 21 -17.90 -8.69 -7.69
N GLY A 22 -18.42 -9.92 -7.63
CA GLY A 22 -19.30 -10.49 -8.65
C GLY A 22 -20.71 -9.90 -8.69
N SER A 23 -21.19 -9.29 -7.59
CA SER A 23 -22.49 -8.63 -7.54
C SER A 23 -22.50 -7.24 -8.17
N GLU A 24 -21.32 -6.62 -8.37
CA GLU A 24 -21.19 -5.31 -8.98
C GLU A 24 -21.07 -5.39 -10.50
N THR A 25 -21.53 -4.34 -11.19
CA THR A 25 -21.48 -4.29 -12.67
C THR A 25 -20.31 -3.48 -13.21
N ALA A 26 -19.91 -2.45 -12.47
CA ALA A 26 -18.80 -1.57 -12.85
C ALA A 26 -18.01 -1.10 -11.61
N ILE A 27 -16.93 -1.81 -11.30
CA ILE A 27 -16.00 -1.45 -10.24
C ILE A 27 -14.82 -0.70 -10.83
N PHE A 28 -14.48 0.46 -10.25
CA PHE A 28 -13.23 1.13 -10.53
C PHE A 28 -12.30 0.98 -9.33
N ALA A 29 -11.10 0.49 -9.57
CA ALA A 29 -10.09 0.26 -8.53
C ALA A 29 -9.08 1.43 -8.48
N TYR A 30 -8.85 1.97 -7.29
CA TYR A 30 -7.95 3.08 -7.03
C TYR A 30 -6.82 2.60 -6.11
N LEU A 31 -5.59 2.60 -6.64
CA LEU A 31 -4.42 2.02 -5.99
C LEU A 31 -3.44 3.10 -5.57
N ASP A 32 -3.40 3.40 -4.27
CA ASP A 32 -2.34 4.21 -3.67
C ASP A 32 -1.08 3.36 -3.46
N LEU A 33 -0.15 3.41 -4.41
CA LEU A 33 1.04 2.57 -4.32
C LEU A 33 1.95 2.92 -3.15
N THR A 34 1.95 4.17 -2.68
CA THR A 34 2.74 4.54 -1.49
C THR A 34 2.23 3.78 -0.27
N ASN A 35 0.91 3.77 -0.08
CA ASN A 35 0.26 3.03 1.00
C ASN A 35 0.48 1.51 0.85
N ILE A 36 0.28 0.99 -0.36
CA ILE A 36 0.43 -0.44 -0.68
C ILE A 36 1.86 -0.94 -0.44
N PHE A 37 2.89 -0.18 -0.78
CA PHE A 37 4.28 -0.59 -0.53
C PHE A 37 4.60 -0.69 0.97
N HIS A 38 4.02 0.17 1.81
CA HIS A 38 4.17 0.05 3.27
C HIS A 38 3.53 -1.21 3.86
N TRP A 39 2.58 -1.84 3.15
CA TRP A 39 2.00 -3.10 3.63
C TRP A 39 2.99 -4.27 3.62
N GLN A 40 3.99 -4.25 2.74
CA GLN A 40 4.97 -5.33 2.62
C GLN A 40 5.73 -5.58 3.92
N GLU A 41 6.04 -4.53 4.67
CA GLU A 41 6.68 -4.64 5.98
C GLU A 41 5.78 -5.38 7.00
N THR A 42 4.49 -5.03 7.01
CA THR A 42 3.51 -5.64 7.92
C THR A 42 3.18 -7.08 7.52
N LEU A 43 3.16 -7.36 6.23
CA LEU A 43 2.89 -8.69 5.69
C LEU A 43 4.08 -9.65 5.83
N GLY A 44 5.30 -9.14 5.99
CA GLY A 44 6.52 -9.94 6.02
C GLY A 44 6.91 -10.57 4.67
N TRP A 45 6.31 -10.12 3.57
CA TRP A 45 6.63 -10.57 2.22
C TRP A 45 6.42 -9.46 1.17
N LYS A 46 7.20 -9.55 0.09
CA LYS A 46 7.12 -8.68 -1.09
C LYS A 46 6.24 -9.32 -2.15
N PHE A 47 5.66 -8.48 -2.99
CA PHE A 47 4.84 -8.88 -4.13
C PHE A 47 5.06 -7.92 -5.30
N LYS A 48 4.70 -8.36 -6.49
CA LYS A 48 4.71 -7.52 -7.69
C LYS A 48 3.37 -6.84 -7.85
N ILE A 49 3.41 -5.54 -8.10
CA ILE A 49 2.20 -4.74 -8.35
C ILE A 49 1.51 -5.19 -9.63
N GLU A 50 2.30 -5.55 -10.63
CA GLU A 50 1.80 -6.04 -11.92
C GLU A 50 0.91 -7.28 -11.73
N ASP A 51 1.35 -8.27 -10.94
CA ASP A 51 0.57 -9.49 -10.66
C ASP A 51 -0.77 -9.15 -9.98
N MET A 52 -0.77 -8.15 -9.09
CA MET A 52 -1.99 -7.68 -8.41
C MET A 52 -2.95 -7.01 -9.40
N ILE A 53 -2.45 -6.17 -10.29
CA ILE A 53 -3.26 -5.50 -11.31
C ILE A 53 -3.83 -6.51 -12.30
N GLU A 54 -3.03 -7.46 -12.75
CA GLU A 54 -3.48 -8.56 -13.62
C GLU A 54 -4.56 -9.40 -12.93
N GLN A 55 -4.39 -9.71 -11.63
CA GLN A 55 -5.43 -10.37 -10.85
C GLN A 55 -6.73 -9.56 -10.80
N LEU A 56 -6.66 -8.24 -10.64
CA LEU A 56 -7.87 -7.39 -10.67
C LEU A 56 -8.61 -7.52 -12.00
N PHE A 57 -7.91 -7.48 -13.12
CA PHE A 57 -8.53 -7.60 -14.44
C PHE A 57 -9.08 -9.00 -14.75
N THR A 58 -8.84 -10.01 -13.90
CA THR A 58 -9.55 -11.31 -14.04
C THR A 58 -11.02 -11.23 -13.64
N PHE A 59 -11.45 -10.18 -12.93
CA PHE A 59 -12.84 -9.97 -12.55
C PHE A 59 -13.58 -9.14 -13.61
N PRO A 60 -14.62 -9.68 -14.26
CA PRO A 60 -15.34 -8.97 -15.32
C PRO A 60 -16.01 -7.66 -14.88
N SER A 61 -16.32 -7.54 -13.58
CA SER A 61 -16.88 -6.32 -12.98
C SER A 61 -15.87 -5.19 -12.82
N ILE A 62 -14.56 -5.47 -12.79
CA ILE A 62 -13.53 -4.44 -12.73
C ILE A 62 -13.32 -3.85 -14.13
N LYS A 63 -13.72 -2.58 -14.30
CA LYS A 63 -13.69 -1.88 -15.59
C LYS A 63 -12.46 -0.99 -15.73
N GLU A 64 -12.01 -0.40 -14.64
CA GLU A 64 -10.80 0.42 -14.61
C GLU A 64 -9.95 0.12 -13.38
N VAL A 65 -8.63 0.21 -13.57
CA VAL A 65 -7.65 0.19 -12.48
C VAL A 65 -6.79 1.44 -12.63
N LYS A 66 -6.90 2.36 -11.69
CA LYS A 66 -6.10 3.60 -11.62
C LYS A 66 -5.02 3.46 -10.57
N VAL A 67 -3.79 3.70 -10.97
CA VAL A 67 -2.60 3.53 -10.14
C VAL A 67 -1.95 4.89 -9.92
N TYR A 68 -1.73 5.26 -8.66
CA TYR A 68 -1.15 6.54 -8.27
C TYR A 68 0.24 6.33 -7.70
N TYR A 69 1.26 6.87 -8.38
CA TYR A 69 2.64 6.74 -7.93
C TYR A 69 3.54 7.86 -8.45
N GLY A 70 4.41 8.37 -7.58
CA GLY A 70 5.29 9.47 -7.91
C GLY A 70 6.41 9.10 -8.90
N LYS A 71 6.80 10.07 -9.75
CA LYS A 71 7.99 9.96 -10.60
C LYS A 71 9.20 10.48 -9.84
N ASN A 72 10.20 9.61 -9.62
CA ASN A 72 11.46 10.01 -9.03
C ASN A 72 12.39 10.59 -10.11
N GLU A 73 12.52 11.91 -10.14
CA GLU A 73 13.37 12.60 -11.12
C GLU A 73 14.88 12.41 -10.86
N ARG A 74 15.27 11.92 -9.69
CA ARG A 74 16.67 11.58 -9.38
C ARG A 74 17.09 10.19 -9.87
N ASP A 75 16.09 9.35 -10.20
CA ASP A 75 16.29 8.01 -10.75
C ASP A 75 15.25 7.77 -11.86
N LEU A 76 15.39 8.52 -12.94
CA LEU A 76 14.46 8.51 -14.07
C LEU A 76 14.37 7.12 -14.72
N LYS A 77 15.51 6.47 -14.90
CA LYS A 77 15.58 5.16 -15.57
C LYS A 77 14.74 4.10 -14.86
N ASN A 78 14.91 3.97 -13.54
CA ASN A 78 14.13 2.99 -12.76
C ASN A 78 12.67 3.41 -12.65
N SER A 79 12.40 4.71 -12.50
CA SER A 79 11.04 5.25 -12.44
C SER A 79 10.29 5.00 -13.74
N GLU A 80 10.88 5.27 -14.89
CA GLU A 80 10.27 5.04 -16.20
C GLU A 80 10.11 3.55 -16.51
N SER A 81 11.09 2.72 -16.15
CA SER A 81 10.98 1.28 -16.28
C SER A 81 9.79 0.74 -15.47
N PHE A 82 9.64 1.18 -14.23
CA PHE A 82 8.50 0.81 -13.38
C PHE A 82 7.17 1.29 -13.98
N HIS A 83 7.08 2.56 -14.38
CA HIS A 83 5.88 3.12 -14.98
C HIS A 83 5.46 2.38 -16.26
N ASN A 84 6.44 1.99 -17.08
CA ASN A 84 6.17 1.23 -18.30
C ASN A 84 5.63 -0.18 -18.00
N ARG A 85 6.11 -0.84 -16.94
CA ARG A 85 5.56 -2.13 -16.52
C ARG A 85 4.10 -2.00 -16.07
N ILE A 86 3.78 -0.97 -15.27
CA ILE A 86 2.39 -0.72 -14.85
C ILE A 86 1.49 -0.46 -16.06
N LYS A 87 1.91 0.41 -17.00
CA LYS A 87 1.11 0.69 -18.20
C LYS A 87 0.85 -0.54 -19.07
N LYS A 88 1.79 -1.48 -19.13
CA LYS A 88 1.64 -2.72 -19.88
C LYS A 88 0.54 -3.65 -19.34
N THR A 89 0.17 -3.53 -18.07
CA THR A 89 -0.96 -4.27 -17.48
C THR A 89 -2.33 -3.78 -17.94
N GLY A 90 -2.41 -2.64 -18.64
CA GLY A 90 -3.65 -1.98 -19.01
C GLY A 90 -4.19 -0.99 -17.96
N ALA A 91 -3.51 -0.84 -16.83
CA ALA A 91 -3.90 0.13 -15.81
C ALA A 91 -3.60 1.57 -16.23
N ILE A 92 -4.43 2.50 -15.78
CA ILE A 92 -4.24 3.94 -15.95
C ILE A 92 -3.28 4.44 -14.88
N LEU A 93 -2.06 4.78 -15.28
CA LEU A 93 -1.08 5.34 -14.37
C LEU A 93 -1.21 6.86 -14.26
N LYS A 94 -1.49 7.34 -13.06
CA LYS A 94 -1.44 8.75 -12.64
C LYS A 94 -0.10 9.01 -11.95
N THR A 95 0.67 9.96 -12.46
CA THR A 95 2.01 10.25 -11.94
C THR A 95 2.30 11.74 -11.92
N LYS A 96 3.08 12.16 -10.93
CA LYS A 96 3.63 13.52 -10.83
C LYS A 96 5.04 13.46 -10.20
N PRO A 97 5.87 14.51 -10.36
CA PRO A 97 7.18 14.56 -9.75
C PRO A 97 7.14 14.40 -8.23
N MET A 98 8.05 13.60 -7.68
CA MET A 98 8.25 13.51 -6.23
C MET A 98 8.90 14.78 -5.72
N LYS A 99 8.38 15.33 -4.63
CA LYS A 99 9.02 16.39 -3.87
C LYS A 99 10.03 15.81 -2.90
N PHE A 100 11.16 16.48 -2.73
CA PHE A 100 12.19 16.09 -1.78
C PHE A 100 12.19 17.10 -0.63
N ILE A 101 11.55 16.73 0.47
CA ILE A 101 11.38 17.62 1.63
C ILE A 101 12.62 17.51 2.51
N PRO A 102 13.30 18.65 2.78
CA PRO A 102 14.41 18.65 3.73
C PRO A 102 13.89 18.38 5.14
N LYS A 103 14.55 17.45 5.83
CA LYS A 103 14.32 17.14 7.23
C LYS A 103 15.63 17.12 7.98
N THR A 104 15.61 17.45 9.25
CA THR A 104 16.77 17.25 10.12
C THR A 104 17.11 15.78 10.21
N ILE A 105 18.36 15.45 10.46
CA ILE A 105 18.79 14.07 10.61
C ILE A 105 18.00 13.38 11.72
N GLN A 106 17.67 14.05 12.81
CA GLN A 106 16.83 13.47 13.87
C GLN A 106 15.44 13.08 13.38
N GLU A 107 14.79 13.95 12.61
CA GLU A 107 13.44 13.67 12.06
C GLU A 107 13.46 12.52 11.06
N GLY A 108 14.46 12.49 10.16
CA GLY A 108 14.58 11.43 9.16
C GLY A 108 15.03 10.09 9.72
N MET A 109 15.78 10.09 10.84
CA MET A 109 16.24 8.87 11.50
C MET A 109 15.25 8.29 12.51
N PHE A 110 14.10 8.90 12.73
CA PHE A 110 13.07 8.34 13.61
C PHE A 110 12.67 6.92 13.17
N PHE A 111 12.67 6.64 11.87
CA PHE A 111 12.49 5.28 11.33
C PHE A 111 13.71 4.36 11.56
N GLN A 112 14.91 4.92 11.67
CA GLN A 112 16.15 4.13 11.82
C GLN A 112 16.54 3.87 13.29
N ARG A 113 15.85 4.46 14.27
CA ARG A 113 16.09 4.16 15.69
C ARG A 113 15.95 2.68 16.03
N LYS A 114 15.05 1.96 15.37
CA LYS A 114 14.96 0.50 15.48
C LYS A 114 16.24 -0.20 14.99
N THR A 115 16.85 0.30 13.92
CA THR A 115 18.09 -0.26 13.38
C THR A 115 19.28 -0.02 14.33
N LEU A 116 19.32 1.13 15.01
CA LEU A 116 20.37 1.43 16.00
C LEU A 116 20.33 0.49 17.22
N THR A 117 19.18 -0.08 17.55
CA THR A 117 19.09 -1.06 18.66
C THR A 117 19.66 -2.43 18.30
N LEU A 118 19.95 -2.68 17.01
CA LEU A 118 20.54 -3.93 16.53
C LEU A 118 22.08 -3.95 16.64
N PHE A 119 22.71 -2.78 16.93
CA PHE A 119 24.16 -2.68 17.10
C PHE A 119 24.56 -2.82 18.57
N ASP A 120 25.77 -3.33 18.80
CA ASP A 120 26.34 -3.36 20.14
C ASP A 120 26.57 -1.92 20.70
N GLY A 121 26.81 -1.83 22.02
CA GLY A 121 26.90 -0.54 22.69
C GLY A 121 27.98 0.39 22.12
N ALA A 122 29.13 -0.14 21.69
CA ALA A 122 30.26 0.65 21.18
C ALA A 122 29.94 1.24 19.78
N VAL A 123 29.39 0.42 18.89
CA VAL A 123 28.98 0.86 17.55
C VAL A 123 27.80 1.83 17.63
N LYS A 124 26.82 1.55 18.51
CA LYS A 124 25.68 2.43 18.76
C LYS A 124 26.13 3.83 19.21
N ASN A 125 27.10 3.91 20.12
CA ASN A 125 27.61 5.18 20.61
C ASN A 125 28.32 5.98 19.50
N LYS A 126 29.19 5.34 18.69
CA LYS A 126 29.84 5.99 17.55
C LYS A 126 28.84 6.52 16.51
N ILE A 127 27.81 5.77 16.22
CA ILE A 127 26.75 6.23 15.31
C ILE A 127 26.00 7.41 15.93
N GLY A 128 25.72 7.37 17.24
CA GLY A 128 25.11 8.49 17.96
C GLY A 128 25.95 9.79 17.89
N GLU A 129 27.24 9.69 18.16
CA GLU A 129 28.20 10.83 18.06
C GLU A 129 28.19 11.40 16.62
N LEU A 130 28.29 10.56 15.61
CA LEU A 130 28.25 11.00 14.21
C LEU A 130 26.94 11.71 13.85
N ILE A 131 25.79 11.21 14.35
CA ILE A 131 24.50 11.83 14.15
C ILE A 131 24.47 13.22 14.79
N ASP A 132 24.98 13.35 16.01
CA ASP A 132 25.04 14.62 16.73
C ASP A 132 25.95 15.63 16.02
N GLU A 133 27.08 15.19 15.47
CA GLU A 133 27.98 16.03 14.66
C GLU A 133 27.28 16.51 13.37
N LEU A 134 26.65 15.61 12.64
CA LEU A 134 25.92 15.94 11.42
C LEU A 134 24.77 16.91 11.70
N GLN A 135 24.09 16.74 12.83
CA GLN A 135 23.02 17.63 13.26
C GLN A 135 23.54 19.03 13.62
N LYS A 136 24.65 19.11 14.38
CA LYS A 136 25.29 20.37 14.71
C LYS A 136 25.81 21.12 13.48
N SER A 137 26.23 20.37 12.45
CA SER A 137 26.67 20.95 11.17
C SER A 137 25.51 21.36 10.25
N GLY A 138 24.24 21.19 10.68
CA GLY A 138 23.07 21.59 9.91
C GLY A 138 22.78 20.72 8.67
N VAL A 139 23.32 19.51 8.61
CA VAL A 139 23.08 18.59 7.50
C VAL A 139 21.61 18.18 7.47
N LEU A 140 20.98 18.33 6.31
CA LEU A 140 19.61 17.93 6.06
C LEU A 140 19.57 16.71 5.15
N ILE A 141 18.70 15.76 5.48
CA ILE A 141 18.32 14.68 4.59
C ILE A 141 17.10 15.09 3.76
N LYS A 142 17.00 14.60 2.53
CA LYS A 142 15.88 14.89 1.64
C LYS A 142 14.99 13.67 1.52
N GLU A 143 13.84 13.70 2.20
CA GLU A 143 12.86 12.63 2.15
C GLU A 143 11.98 12.79 0.92
N PRO A 144 11.84 11.73 0.07
CA PRO A 144 10.92 11.77 -1.05
C PRO A 144 9.48 11.73 -0.53
N LYS A 145 8.64 12.65 -1.00
CA LYS A 145 7.21 12.67 -0.70
C LYS A 145 6.39 12.91 -1.97
N CYS A 146 5.36 12.11 -2.15
CA CYS A 146 4.37 12.30 -3.20
C CYS A 146 3.02 11.84 -2.68
N ASN A 147 2.08 12.77 -2.54
CA ASN A 147 0.74 12.50 -2.06
C ASN A 147 -0.24 12.70 -3.22
N PHE A 148 -1.17 11.78 -3.41
CA PHE A 148 -2.16 11.78 -4.49
C PHE A 148 -3.62 11.92 -3.99
N ASP A 149 -3.85 12.26 -2.73
CA ASP A 149 -5.20 12.30 -2.14
C ASP A 149 -6.15 13.21 -2.91
N VAL A 150 -5.65 14.35 -3.39
CA VAL A 150 -6.44 15.29 -4.18
C VAL A 150 -6.79 14.71 -5.55
N GLU A 151 -5.78 14.19 -6.27
CA GLU A 151 -5.98 13.61 -7.60
C GLU A 151 -6.88 12.36 -7.54
N MET A 152 -6.70 11.50 -6.53
CA MET A 152 -7.57 10.34 -6.30
C MET A 152 -9.00 10.77 -6.00
N THR A 153 -9.18 11.78 -5.14
CA THR A 153 -10.50 12.33 -4.80
C THR A 153 -11.19 12.86 -6.05
N MET A 154 -10.50 13.66 -6.85
CA MET A 154 -11.07 14.21 -8.09
C MET A 154 -11.45 13.10 -9.07
N ASP A 155 -10.54 12.16 -9.33
CA ASP A 155 -10.81 11.03 -10.22
C ASP A 155 -12.01 10.19 -9.74
N MET A 156 -12.16 9.92 -8.43
CA MET A 156 -13.31 9.21 -7.88
C MET A 156 -14.62 9.95 -8.09
N LEU A 157 -14.62 11.27 -7.93
CA LEU A 157 -15.82 12.09 -8.10
C LEU A 157 -16.19 12.22 -9.57
N ASP A 158 -15.22 12.39 -10.46
CA ASP A 158 -15.43 12.49 -11.92
C ASP A 158 -15.93 11.15 -12.52
N ASP A 159 -15.55 10.03 -11.91
CA ASP A 159 -15.97 8.70 -12.36
C ASP A 159 -17.33 8.26 -11.81
N THR A 160 -17.94 9.04 -10.91
CA THR A 160 -19.15 8.65 -10.18
C THR A 160 -20.25 8.10 -11.08
N ASP A 161 -20.49 8.70 -12.25
CA ASP A 161 -21.57 8.30 -13.14
C ASP A 161 -21.26 7.03 -13.97
N LYS A 162 -19.99 6.61 -13.98
CA LYS A 162 -19.50 5.45 -14.75
C LYS A 162 -19.40 4.17 -13.91
N LEU A 163 -19.37 4.29 -12.58
CA LEU A 163 -19.14 3.17 -11.68
C LEU A 163 -20.37 2.84 -10.82
N THR A 164 -20.49 1.59 -10.40
CA THR A 164 -21.42 1.15 -9.36
C THR A 164 -20.73 1.02 -8.02
N ALA A 165 -19.43 0.70 -8.04
CA ALA A 165 -18.64 0.55 -6.83
C ALA A 165 -17.20 1.06 -7.01
N VAL A 166 -16.64 1.56 -5.91
CA VAL A 166 -15.21 1.85 -5.77
C VAL A 166 -14.52 0.72 -5.02
N LEU A 167 -13.36 0.30 -5.50
CA LEU A 167 -12.45 -0.59 -4.79
C LEU A 167 -11.16 0.17 -4.46
N LEU A 168 -11.08 0.67 -3.23
CA LEU A 168 -9.93 1.47 -2.78
C LEU A 168 -8.85 0.58 -2.15
N PHE A 169 -7.64 0.69 -2.65
CA PHE A 169 -6.42 0.10 -2.08
C PHE A 169 -5.64 1.17 -1.31
N SER A 170 -6.14 1.52 -0.16
CA SER A 170 -5.50 2.43 0.80
C SER A 170 -6.05 2.20 2.20
N GLY A 171 -5.26 2.55 3.21
CA GLY A 171 -5.70 2.58 4.60
C GLY A 171 -5.81 3.98 5.15
N ASP A 172 -5.67 5.01 4.31
CA ASP A 172 -5.58 6.40 4.72
C ASP A 172 -6.97 7.01 5.01
N SER A 173 -7.12 7.60 6.19
CA SER A 173 -8.34 8.28 6.62
C SER A 173 -8.71 9.49 5.76
N ASP A 174 -7.74 10.10 5.04
CA ASP A 174 -8.00 11.25 4.18
C ASP A 174 -8.94 10.90 3.00
N MET A 175 -9.09 9.58 2.71
CA MET A 175 -10.05 9.08 1.73
C MET A 175 -11.49 9.01 2.25
N CYS A 176 -11.77 9.27 3.53
CA CYS A 176 -13.13 9.19 4.07
C CYS A 176 -14.10 10.16 3.39
N ALA A 177 -13.72 11.43 3.28
CA ALA A 177 -14.59 12.45 2.71
C ALA A 177 -15.05 12.16 1.27
N PRO A 178 -14.18 11.81 0.30
CA PRO A 178 -14.63 11.41 -1.03
C PRO A 178 -15.49 10.15 -1.02
N LEU A 179 -15.18 9.15 -0.19
CA LEU A 179 -15.97 7.92 -0.11
C LEU A 179 -17.36 8.15 0.48
N GLU A 180 -17.50 9.00 1.50
CA GLU A 180 -18.80 9.42 2.03
C GLU A 180 -19.64 10.11 0.94
N ARG A 181 -19.01 10.95 0.14
CA ARG A 181 -19.69 11.62 -0.98
C ARG A 181 -20.19 10.61 -2.02
N LEU A 182 -19.40 9.59 -2.34
CA LEU A 182 -19.82 8.49 -3.23
C LEU A 182 -20.97 7.67 -2.62
N LYS A 183 -20.92 7.40 -1.32
CA LYS A 183 -21.98 6.68 -0.62
C LYS A 183 -23.32 7.44 -0.63
N ILE A 184 -23.30 8.77 -0.49
CA ILE A 184 -24.49 9.61 -0.66
C ILE A 184 -25.09 9.48 -2.08
N LYS A 185 -24.23 9.22 -3.08
CA LYS A 185 -24.64 8.95 -4.46
C LYS A 185 -24.92 7.46 -4.73
N GLU A 186 -25.20 6.70 -3.69
CA GLU A 186 -25.57 5.28 -3.72
C GLU A 186 -24.51 4.36 -4.37
N LYS A 187 -23.20 4.77 -4.30
CA LYS A 187 -22.11 3.93 -4.76
C LYS A 187 -21.63 3.01 -3.64
N HIS A 188 -21.33 1.78 -3.99
CA HIS A 188 -20.78 0.82 -3.03
C HIS A 188 -19.28 1.03 -2.83
N ILE A 189 -18.81 0.78 -1.61
CA ILE A 189 -17.42 1.03 -1.20
C ILE A 189 -16.78 -0.27 -0.73
N GLY A 190 -15.80 -0.74 -1.49
CA GLY A 190 -14.88 -1.80 -1.10
C GLY A 190 -13.54 -1.21 -0.67
N ILE A 191 -13.03 -1.65 0.47
CA ILE A 191 -11.70 -1.27 0.97
C ILE A 191 -10.82 -2.51 0.99
N VAL A 192 -9.70 -2.46 0.28
CA VAL A 192 -8.64 -3.45 0.37
C VAL A 192 -7.52 -2.90 1.23
N GLY A 193 -7.10 -3.67 2.21
CA GLY A 193 -6.03 -3.23 3.10
C GLY A 193 -5.45 -4.37 3.92
N VAL A 194 -4.43 -4.06 4.71
CA VAL A 194 -3.81 -5.00 5.64
C VAL A 194 -4.33 -4.73 7.05
N ARG A 195 -4.62 -5.78 7.79
CA ARG A 195 -5.12 -5.66 9.16
C ARG A 195 -4.20 -4.77 10.02
N GLY A 196 -4.80 -3.80 10.72
CA GLY A 196 -4.07 -2.82 11.53
C GLY A 196 -3.39 -1.69 10.74
N LYS A 197 -3.62 -1.62 9.41
CA LYS A 197 -3.12 -0.55 8.52
C LYS A 197 -4.25 0.19 7.80
N VAL A 198 -5.47 0.01 8.23
CA VAL A 198 -6.65 0.71 7.70
C VAL A 198 -7.26 1.53 8.82
N ALA A 199 -7.49 2.79 8.58
CA ALA A 199 -8.10 3.71 9.52
C ALA A 199 -9.50 3.23 9.94
N LYS A 200 -9.86 3.49 11.19
CA LYS A 200 -11.15 3.06 11.74
C LYS A 200 -12.32 3.67 10.94
N GLU A 201 -12.20 4.92 10.58
CA GLU A 201 -13.20 5.70 9.84
C GLU A 201 -13.53 5.02 8.49
N LEU A 202 -12.53 4.46 7.81
CA LEU A 202 -12.75 3.68 6.58
C LEU A 202 -13.53 2.39 6.85
N HIS A 203 -13.37 1.78 8.03
CA HIS A 203 -14.17 0.62 8.41
C HIS A 203 -15.64 0.98 8.67
N ASP A 204 -15.95 2.21 9.02
CA ASP A 204 -17.32 2.66 9.30
C ASP A 204 -18.10 2.99 8.02
N ILE A 205 -17.40 3.42 6.96
CA ILE A 205 -18.02 3.83 5.68
C ILE A 205 -18.22 2.67 4.70
N LYS A 206 -17.32 1.68 4.70
CA LYS A 206 -17.27 0.61 3.71
C LYS A 206 -18.53 -0.25 3.69
N ASN A 207 -18.87 -0.74 2.50
CA ASN A 207 -19.78 -1.87 2.31
C ASN A 207 -19.02 -3.20 2.48
N LYS A 208 -17.76 -3.24 2.05
CA LYS A 208 -16.93 -4.44 2.10
C LYS A 208 -15.47 -4.14 2.49
N TYR A 209 -14.93 -4.89 3.44
CA TYR A 209 -13.50 -4.96 3.70
C TYR A 209 -12.90 -6.24 3.11
N ILE A 210 -11.78 -6.10 2.43
CA ILE A 210 -11.03 -7.20 1.83
C ILE A 210 -9.62 -7.19 2.39
N ASP A 211 -9.26 -8.22 3.13
CA ASP A 211 -7.89 -8.40 3.63
C ASP A 211 -6.95 -8.71 2.46
N PHE A 212 -5.96 -7.85 2.25
CA PHE A 212 -5.02 -7.98 1.14
C PHE A 212 -4.25 -9.29 1.15
N GLY A 213 -3.84 -9.76 2.34
CA GLY A 213 -3.13 -11.03 2.48
C GLY A 213 -3.94 -12.25 2.04
N LYS A 214 -5.28 -12.14 2.05
CA LYS A 214 -6.20 -13.18 1.55
C LYS A 214 -6.60 -12.97 0.10
N PHE A 215 -6.63 -11.71 -0.32
CA PHE A 215 -6.97 -11.32 -1.68
C PHE A 215 -5.87 -11.69 -2.67
N TYR A 216 -4.62 -11.33 -2.37
CA TYR A 216 -3.50 -11.52 -3.30
C TYR A 216 -3.16 -13.00 -3.50
N THR A 217 -3.19 -13.45 -4.75
CA THR A 217 -2.90 -14.84 -5.16
C THR A 217 -1.59 -15.01 -5.91
N GLY A 218 -0.90 -13.90 -6.24
CA GLY A 218 0.38 -13.94 -6.94
C GLY A 218 1.54 -14.47 -6.09
N LYS A 219 2.73 -14.44 -6.65
CA LYS A 219 3.94 -14.91 -5.99
C LYS A 219 4.30 -14.04 -4.79
N ARG A 220 4.58 -14.66 -3.63
CA ARG A 220 5.03 -14.02 -2.40
C ARG A 220 6.51 -14.30 -2.19
N GLU A 221 7.29 -13.23 -2.00
CA GLU A 221 8.71 -13.30 -1.68
C GLU A 221 8.89 -12.91 -0.23
N TYR A 222 9.01 -13.90 0.65
CA TYR A 222 9.13 -13.68 2.09
C TYR A 222 10.41 -12.90 2.42
N ILE A 223 10.27 -11.87 3.23
CA ILE A 223 11.39 -11.10 3.77
C ILE A 223 12.04 -12.00 4.81
N LYS A 224 13.29 -12.43 4.56
CA LYS A 224 14.05 -13.18 5.57
C LYS A 224 14.17 -12.27 6.79
N SER A 225 13.65 -12.70 7.92
CA SER A 225 13.96 -12.07 9.20
C SER A 225 15.46 -12.27 9.43
N GLU A 226 16.23 -11.21 9.36
CA GLU A 226 17.62 -11.19 9.83
C GLU A 226 17.60 -11.24 11.38
N ASN A 227 17.10 -12.34 11.93
CA ASN A 227 17.39 -12.74 13.29
C ASN A 227 18.16 -14.05 13.19
N PRO A 228 19.49 -14.05 13.34
CA PRO A 228 20.17 -15.26 13.75
C PRO A 228 19.60 -15.62 15.11
N ALA A 229 18.85 -16.70 15.19
CA ALA A 229 18.50 -17.32 16.45
C ALA A 229 19.78 -17.37 17.30
N LEU A 230 19.75 -16.75 18.47
CA LEU A 230 20.68 -17.06 19.53
C LEU A 230 20.59 -18.56 19.77
N GLY A 231 21.53 -19.29 19.19
CA GLY A 231 21.71 -20.69 19.43
C GLY A 231 21.99 -20.89 20.92
N GLY A 232 20.99 -21.27 21.65
CA GLY A 232 21.17 -21.85 22.95
C GLY A 232 21.79 -23.21 22.76
N THR A 233 23.09 -23.31 23.00
CA THR A 233 23.76 -24.54 23.34
C THR A 233 23.45 -24.85 24.80
N ALA A 234 22.86 -25.95 25.09
CA ALA A 234 23.19 -26.83 26.21
C ALA A 234 22.57 -28.19 25.97
#